data_5bc96ab1d0035572dca14ff3de4f2d89
#
_entry.id   5bc96ab1d0035572dca14ff3de4f2d89
#
_cell.length_a   1.000
_cell.length_b   1.000
_cell.length_c   1.000
_cell.angle_alpha   90.00
_cell.angle_beta   90.00
_cell.angle_gamma   90.00
#
_symmetry.space_group_name_H-M   'P 1'
#
loop_
_entity.id
_entity.type
_entity.pdbx_description
1 polymer ?
#
loop_
_entity_poly.entity_id
_entity_poly.type
_entity_poly.pdbx_seq_one_letter_code
_entity_poly.pdbx_strand_id
1 'polypeptide(L)'
;TLAGKYRKMHIPDDPGFYEKFYFTPGDIGFRPVDTSVGRLGVLVCWDQWYPEAARLMALAGAELLLYPTAIGWDPADAADEKTRQRDAWVLSHRGHAVANGLPVLSCNRVGHEPSPLAADRVAGASGIDFWGNSHVLGPQGEFVAEAGTGPTLLLAEVDLGRSEQVRRIWPFLRDRRIDAYGGLLERYLD
;
A
#
# COMPACT_ATOMS: atom_id res chain seq x y z
N THR A 1 3.87 12.31 -21.65
CA THR A 1 5.10 11.50 -21.75
C THR A 1 5.09 10.46 -20.62
N LEU A 2 5.47 9.21 -20.89
CA LEU A 2 5.64 8.18 -19.88
C LEU A 2 6.90 8.51 -19.06
N ALA A 3 6.75 8.74 -17.73
CA ALA A 3 7.87 9.05 -16.85
C ALA A 3 8.60 7.79 -16.37
N GLY A 4 7.86 6.72 -16.14
CA GLY A 4 8.41 5.45 -15.65
C GLY A 4 7.40 4.33 -15.67
N LYS A 5 7.83 3.15 -15.22
CA LYS A 5 7.01 1.95 -15.10
C LYS A 5 7.38 1.20 -13.84
N TYR A 6 6.38 0.71 -13.11
CA TYR A 6 6.54 -0.26 -12.04
C TYR A 6 5.83 -1.56 -12.41
N ARG A 7 6.38 -2.68 -11.97
CA ARG A 7 5.74 -4.00 -12.05
C ARG A 7 5.55 -4.52 -10.65
N LYS A 8 4.31 -4.83 -10.27
CA LYS A 8 3.93 -5.33 -8.95
C LYS A 8 4.82 -6.49 -8.53
N MET A 9 5.49 -6.35 -7.39
CA MET A 9 6.48 -7.33 -6.90
C MET A 9 5.83 -8.46 -6.11
N HIS A 10 4.79 -8.17 -5.33
CA HIS A 10 4.10 -9.16 -4.52
C HIS A 10 2.74 -9.50 -5.15
N ILE A 11 2.57 -10.76 -5.49
CA ILE A 11 1.35 -11.24 -6.17
C ILE A 11 0.53 -12.06 -5.17
N PRO A 12 -0.73 -11.67 -4.88
CA PRO A 12 -1.60 -12.43 -3.99
C PRO A 12 -2.11 -13.72 -4.62
N ASP A 13 -2.57 -14.62 -3.77
CA ASP A 13 -3.21 -15.88 -4.15
C ASP A 13 -4.26 -16.26 -3.11
N ASP A 14 -5.19 -15.34 -2.86
CA ASP A 14 -6.25 -15.48 -1.87
C ASP A 14 -7.62 -15.65 -2.56
N PRO A 15 -8.64 -16.16 -1.87
CA PRO A 15 -9.99 -16.23 -2.41
C PRO A 15 -10.46 -14.89 -2.98
N GLY A 16 -10.90 -14.90 -4.24
CA GLY A 16 -11.27 -13.69 -4.99
C GLY A 16 -10.09 -12.91 -5.61
N PHE A 17 -8.83 -13.24 -5.25
CA PHE A 17 -7.62 -12.57 -5.74
C PHE A 17 -6.56 -13.56 -6.24
N TYR A 18 -6.96 -14.49 -7.12
CA TYR A 18 -6.08 -15.55 -7.68
C TYR A 18 -5.12 -14.99 -8.74
N GLU A 19 -4.36 -13.96 -8.38
CA GLU A 19 -3.48 -13.24 -9.32
C GLU A 19 -2.29 -14.08 -9.79
N LYS A 20 -1.81 -15.03 -8.98
CA LYS A 20 -0.67 -15.89 -9.36
C LYS A 20 -0.94 -16.79 -10.57
N PHE A 21 -2.21 -17.04 -10.89
CA PHE A 21 -2.56 -17.75 -12.11
C PHE A 21 -2.24 -16.94 -13.37
N TYR A 22 -2.35 -15.61 -13.29
CA TYR A 22 -2.22 -14.71 -14.43
C TYR A 22 -0.89 -13.97 -14.49
N PHE A 23 -0.24 -13.74 -13.33
CA PHE A 23 0.90 -12.84 -13.20
C PHE A 23 2.05 -13.48 -12.46
N THR A 24 3.26 -13.07 -12.85
CA THR A 24 4.51 -13.35 -12.12
C THR A 24 4.95 -12.10 -11.34
N PRO A 25 5.74 -12.26 -10.26
CA PRO A 25 6.36 -11.13 -9.58
C PRO A 25 7.13 -10.21 -10.52
N GLY A 26 7.11 -8.91 -10.24
CA GLY A 26 7.86 -7.92 -10.98
C GLY A 26 9.37 -8.17 -10.95
N ASP A 27 10.07 -7.73 -11.99
CA ASP A 27 11.49 -7.99 -12.23
C ASP A 27 12.36 -6.72 -12.31
N ILE A 28 11.77 -5.54 -12.11
CA ILE A 28 12.47 -4.25 -12.23
C ILE A 28 12.87 -3.63 -10.88
N GLY A 29 12.56 -4.33 -9.78
CA GLY A 29 12.89 -3.91 -8.42
C GLY A 29 12.06 -2.73 -7.92
N PHE A 30 12.42 -2.24 -6.74
CA PHE A 30 11.78 -1.11 -6.06
C PHE A 30 12.51 0.19 -6.39
N ARG A 31 12.11 0.85 -7.47
CA ARG A 31 12.74 2.07 -7.96
C ARG A 31 11.71 3.19 -8.09
N PRO A 32 11.87 4.30 -7.36
CA PRO A 32 11.01 5.46 -7.55
C PRO A 32 11.19 6.10 -8.93
N VAL A 33 10.18 6.80 -9.37
CA VAL A 33 10.12 7.46 -10.68
C VAL A 33 10.26 8.96 -10.50
N ASP A 34 11.22 9.56 -11.18
CA ASP A 34 11.38 11.02 -11.23
C ASP A 34 10.28 11.64 -12.10
N THR A 35 9.58 12.62 -11.54
CA THR A 35 8.51 13.35 -12.22
C THR A 35 8.67 14.85 -12.02
N SER A 36 7.88 15.66 -12.72
CA SER A 36 7.86 17.12 -12.55
C SER A 36 7.32 17.59 -11.19
N VAL A 37 6.70 16.69 -10.43
CA VAL A 37 6.07 17.01 -9.13
C VAL A 37 6.76 16.30 -7.95
N GLY A 38 7.90 15.66 -8.19
CA GLY A 38 8.66 14.95 -7.17
C GLY A 38 9.03 13.53 -7.59
N ARG A 39 9.76 12.85 -6.73
CA ARG A 39 10.22 11.47 -6.91
C ARG A 39 9.24 10.50 -6.26
N LEU A 40 8.48 9.77 -7.08
CA LEU A 40 7.34 8.98 -6.66
C LEU A 40 7.70 7.50 -6.49
N GLY A 41 7.49 6.94 -5.31
CA GLY A 41 7.56 5.51 -5.04
C GLY A 41 6.21 4.86 -5.32
N VAL A 42 6.06 4.18 -6.45
CA VAL A 42 4.82 3.49 -6.83
C VAL A 42 4.89 2.05 -6.39
N LEU A 43 3.94 1.63 -5.57
CA LEU A 43 3.74 0.27 -5.08
C LEU A 43 2.28 -0.12 -5.32
N VAL A 44 2.01 -1.38 -5.70
CA VAL A 44 0.67 -1.75 -6.18
C VAL A 44 0.02 -2.76 -5.25
N CYS A 45 -1.14 -2.40 -4.70
CA CYS A 45 -2.07 -3.29 -3.99
C CYS A 45 -1.36 -4.16 -2.94
N TRP A 46 -1.11 -5.46 -3.22
CA TRP A 46 -0.49 -6.41 -2.27
C TRP A 46 0.85 -5.95 -1.71
N ASP A 47 1.60 -5.12 -2.45
CA ASP A 47 2.86 -4.51 -1.97
C ASP A 47 2.65 -3.69 -0.69
N GLN A 48 1.44 -3.22 -0.42
CA GLN A 48 1.08 -2.41 0.75
C GLN A 48 1.26 -3.13 2.09
N TRP A 49 1.33 -4.47 2.10
CA TRP A 49 1.51 -5.26 3.31
C TRP A 49 2.98 -5.47 3.70
N TYR A 50 3.92 -5.10 2.82
CA TYR A 50 5.34 -5.39 2.97
C TYR A 50 6.14 -4.14 3.32
N PRO A 51 6.58 -3.97 4.59
CA PRO A 51 7.39 -2.82 5.02
C PRO A 51 8.69 -2.68 4.25
N GLU A 52 9.26 -3.79 3.76
CA GLU A 52 10.49 -3.82 2.97
C GLU A 52 10.35 -3.04 1.67
N ALA A 53 9.21 -3.15 1.00
CA ALA A 53 8.94 -2.43 -0.24
C ALA A 53 8.93 -0.91 -0.03
N ALA A 54 8.18 -0.45 0.98
CA ALA A 54 8.14 0.96 1.37
C ALA A 54 9.52 1.49 1.78
N ARG A 55 10.28 0.68 2.54
CA ARG A 55 11.63 1.02 2.99
C ARG A 55 12.60 1.16 1.82
N LEU A 56 12.57 0.24 0.87
CA LEU A 56 13.43 0.28 -0.31
C LEU A 56 13.14 1.49 -1.18
N MET A 57 11.86 1.84 -1.39
CA MET A 57 11.48 3.07 -2.08
C MET A 57 12.01 4.32 -1.36
N ALA A 58 11.85 4.38 -0.03
CA ALA A 58 12.36 5.50 0.78
C ALA A 58 13.88 5.64 0.71
N LEU A 59 14.61 4.52 0.80
CA LEU A 59 16.07 4.50 0.69
C LEU A 59 16.57 4.88 -0.71
N ALA A 60 15.77 4.59 -1.75
CA ALA A 60 16.03 5.02 -3.11
C ALA A 60 15.64 6.49 -3.38
N GLY A 61 15.19 7.22 -2.35
CA GLY A 61 14.92 8.65 -2.42
C GLY A 61 13.50 9.02 -2.86
N ALA A 62 12.51 8.11 -2.71
CA ALA A 62 11.11 8.49 -2.89
C ALA A 62 10.72 9.62 -1.93
N GLU A 63 9.95 10.58 -2.42
CA GLU A 63 9.40 11.71 -1.65
C GLU A 63 7.94 11.50 -1.28
N LEU A 64 7.25 10.59 -1.99
CA LEU A 64 5.86 10.20 -1.76
C LEU A 64 5.68 8.75 -2.16
N LEU A 65 4.92 7.97 -1.38
CA LEU A 65 4.52 6.61 -1.73
C LEU A 65 3.08 6.60 -2.28
N LEU A 66 2.88 5.93 -3.40
CA LEU A 66 1.58 5.75 -4.06
C LEU A 66 1.17 4.28 -4.03
N TYR A 67 -0.06 4.00 -3.60
CA TYR A 67 -0.65 2.67 -3.56
C TYR A 67 -1.99 2.64 -4.32
N PRO A 68 -2.00 2.50 -5.64
CA PRO A 68 -3.22 2.09 -6.34
C PRO A 68 -3.57 0.66 -5.93
N THR A 69 -4.81 0.45 -5.50
CA THR A 69 -5.22 -0.82 -4.90
C THR A 69 -6.68 -1.18 -5.21
N ALA A 70 -7.00 -2.46 -5.11
CA ALA A 70 -8.35 -2.98 -5.13
C ALA A 70 -8.47 -4.02 -4.01
N ILE A 71 -8.86 -3.56 -2.81
CA ILE A 71 -9.04 -4.38 -1.63
C ILE A 71 -10.43 -4.17 -1.03
N GLY A 72 -11.03 -5.24 -0.56
CA GLY A 72 -12.39 -5.24 -0.03
C GLY A 72 -12.63 -6.41 0.89
N TRP A 73 -13.86 -6.54 1.33
CA TRP A 73 -14.33 -7.61 2.20
C TRP A 73 -15.00 -8.74 1.40
N ASP A 74 -14.95 -9.95 1.94
CA ASP A 74 -15.98 -10.93 1.62
C ASP A 74 -17.31 -10.39 2.19
N PRO A 75 -18.39 -10.29 1.40
CA PRO A 75 -19.68 -9.85 1.89
C PRO A 75 -20.20 -10.65 3.08
N ALA A 76 -19.80 -11.93 3.20
CA ALA A 76 -20.19 -12.84 4.29
C ALA A 76 -19.43 -12.61 5.60
N ASP A 77 -18.33 -11.86 5.59
CA ASP A 77 -17.57 -11.57 6.81
C ASP A 77 -18.42 -10.86 7.86
N ALA A 78 -18.22 -11.22 9.14
CA ALA A 78 -18.84 -10.53 10.25
C ALA A 78 -18.37 -9.06 10.35
N ALA A 79 -19.24 -8.19 10.87
CA ALA A 79 -18.99 -6.74 10.91
C ALA A 79 -17.72 -6.36 11.68
N ASP A 80 -17.41 -7.09 12.75
CA ASP A 80 -16.20 -6.87 13.55
C ASP A 80 -14.94 -7.33 12.78
N GLU A 81 -15.02 -8.39 11.97
CA GLU A 81 -13.93 -8.82 11.11
C GLU A 81 -13.69 -7.81 9.98
N LYS A 82 -14.74 -7.32 9.34
CA LYS A 82 -14.66 -6.23 8.34
C LYS A 82 -13.94 -5.00 8.90
N THR A 83 -14.24 -4.65 10.14
CA THR A 83 -13.60 -3.52 10.81
C THR A 83 -12.12 -3.79 11.04
N ARG A 84 -11.76 -4.98 11.57
CA ARG A 84 -10.35 -5.35 11.81
C ARG A 84 -9.51 -5.34 10.53
N GLN A 85 -10.05 -5.89 9.43
CA GLN A 85 -9.35 -5.95 8.13
C GLN A 85 -9.05 -4.54 7.61
N ARG A 86 -10.05 -3.66 7.58
CA ARG A 86 -9.87 -2.28 7.13
C ARG A 86 -8.90 -1.52 8.03
N ASP A 87 -9.03 -1.65 9.34
CA ASP A 87 -8.17 -0.93 10.30
C ASP A 87 -6.71 -1.41 10.21
N ALA A 88 -6.48 -2.72 9.99
CA ALA A 88 -5.15 -3.26 9.74
C ALA A 88 -4.52 -2.69 8.46
N TRP A 89 -5.32 -2.53 7.39
CA TRP A 89 -4.89 -1.93 6.15
C TRP A 89 -4.48 -0.46 6.32
N VAL A 90 -5.31 0.34 6.97
CA VAL A 90 -4.99 1.75 7.29
C VAL A 90 -3.75 1.83 8.19
N LEU A 91 -3.66 0.98 9.21
CA LEU A 91 -2.51 0.93 10.11
C LEU A 91 -1.21 0.62 9.38
N SER A 92 -1.24 -0.30 8.41
CA SER A 92 -0.08 -0.63 7.58
C SER A 92 0.43 0.61 6.84
N HIS A 93 -0.44 1.36 6.16
CA HIS A 93 -0.06 2.60 5.46
C HIS A 93 0.47 3.68 6.42
N ARG A 94 -0.17 3.86 7.56
CA ARG A 94 0.31 4.78 8.60
C ARG A 94 1.68 4.36 9.13
N GLY A 95 1.89 3.06 9.32
CA GLY A 95 3.19 2.49 9.68
C GLY A 95 4.27 2.81 8.64
N HIS A 96 3.97 2.69 7.36
CA HIS A 96 4.91 3.05 6.27
C HIS A 96 5.22 4.55 6.27
N ALA A 97 4.23 5.41 6.47
CA ALA A 97 4.44 6.85 6.55
C ALA A 97 5.38 7.21 7.69
N VAL A 98 5.08 6.76 8.90
CA VAL A 98 5.88 7.04 10.11
C VAL A 98 7.29 6.48 10.00
N ALA A 99 7.42 5.18 9.68
CA ALA A 99 8.71 4.49 9.67
C ALA A 99 9.68 5.05 8.61
N ASN A 100 9.17 5.69 7.56
CA ASN A 100 9.98 6.26 6.48
C ASN A 100 10.00 7.80 6.48
N GLY A 101 9.16 8.44 7.30
CA GLY A 101 8.99 9.90 7.32
C GLY A 101 8.59 10.43 5.94
N LEU A 102 7.61 9.79 5.29
CA LEU A 102 7.13 10.10 3.95
C LEU A 102 5.61 10.19 3.92
N PRO A 103 5.02 11.07 3.10
CA PRO A 103 3.61 11.02 2.78
C PRO A 103 3.26 9.71 2.06
N VAL A 104 2.04 9.22 2.31
CA VAL A 104 1.48 8.04 1.64
C VAL A 104 0.13 8.40 1.05
N LEU A 105 -0.08 8.05 -0.22
CA LEU A 105 -1.35 8.19 -0.89
C LEU A 105 -1.83 6.81 -1.34
N SER A 106 -3.01 6.41 -0.86
CA SER A 106 -3.68 5.18 -1.28
C SER A 106 -4.97 5.50 -2.02
N CYS A 107 -5.12 4.91 -3.21
CA CYS A 107 -6.33 5.01 -4.02
C CYS A 107 -6.94 3.62 -4.14
N ASN A 108 -8.04 3.38 -3.42
CA ASN A 108 -8.72 2.09 -3.41
C ASN A 108 -10.01 2.12 -4.25
N ARG A 109 -10.32 0.97 -4.81
CA ARG A 109 -11.58 0.72 -5.52
C ARG A 109 -12.78 0.81 -4.57
N VAL A 110 -13.96 1.09 -5.12
CA VAL A 110 -15.26 1.11 -4.42
C VAL A 110 -16.28 0.23 -5.16
N GLY A 111 -17.33 -0.17 -4.46
CA GLY A 111 -18.47 -0.91 -5.00
C GLY A 111 -18.30 -2.42 -4.91
N HIS A 112 -19.30 -3.13 -5.42
CA HIS A 112 -19.37 -4.59 -5.39
C HIS A 112 -18.96 -5.20 -6.73
N GLU A 113 -18.17 -6.27 -6.68
CA GLU A 113 -17.88 -7.13 -7.84
C GLU A 113 -18.29 -8.56 -7.52
N PRO A 114 -19.26 -9.13 -8.26
CA PRO A 114 -19.67 -10.50 -8.03
C PRO A 114 -18.57 -11.48 -8.46
N SER A 115 -18.41 -12.59 -7.72
CA SER A 115 -17.48 -13.63 -8.13
C SER A 115 -17.84 -14.19 -9.52
N PRO A 116 -16.90 -14.26 -10.44
CA PRO A 116 -17.11 -14.89 -11.73
C PRO A 116 -17.20 -16.42 -11.65
N LEU A 117 -16.68 -17.01 -10.57
CA LEU A 117 -16.59 -18.46 -10.41
C LEU A 117 -17.89 -19.03 -9.81
N ALA A 118 -18.49 -20.00 -10.51
CA ALA A 118 -19.69 -20.69 -10.00
C ALA A 118 -19.42 -21.45 -8.69
N ALA A 119 -18.20 -21.99 -8.52
CA ALA A 119 -17.79 -22.68 -7.31
C ALA A 119 -17.78 -21.76 -6.07
N ASP A 120 -17.34 -20.52 -6.22
CA ASP A 120 -17.34 -19.54 -5.13
C ASP A 120 -18.77 -19.20 -4.70
N ARG A 121 -19.72 -19.11 -5.66
CA ARG A 121 -21.13 -18.87 -5.36
C ARG A 121 -21.77 -20.02 -4.60
N VAL A 122 -21.38 -21.26 -4.92
CA VAL A 122 -21.86 -22.46 -4.21
C VAL A 122 -21.31 -22.50 -2.78
N ALA A 123 -20.08 -21.99 -2.56
CA ALA A 123 -19.47 -21.89 -1.25
C ALA A 123 -20.00 -20.68 -0.41
N GLY A 124 -20.93 -19.88 -0.98
CA GLY A 124 -21.50 -18.71 -0.31
C GLY A 124 -20.73 -17.41 -0.51
N ALA A 125 -19.60 -17.45 -1.22
CA ALA A 125 -18.86 -16.24 -1.57
C ALA A 125 -19.61 -15.49 -2.67
N SER A 126 -20.18 -14.32 -2.35
CA SER A 126 -20.96 -13.53 -3.31
C SER A 126 -20.10 -12.59 -4.18
N GLY A 127 -18.81 -12.50 -3.91
CA GLY A 127 -17.89 -11.57 -4.58
C GLY A 127 -17.08 -10.75 -3.58
N ILE A 128 -16.72 -9.53 -3.95
CA ILE A 128 -15.93 -8.62 -3.12
C ILE A 128 -16.66 -7.29 -3.00
N ASP A 129 -16.81 -6.81 -1.78
CA ASP A 129 -17.22 -5.44 -1.46
C ASP A 129 -15.98 -4.58 -1.26
N PHE A 130 -15.56 -3.82 -2.28
CA PHE A 130 -14.42 -2.91 -2.18
C PHE A 130 -14.74 -1.76 -1.25
N TRP A 131 -13.95 -1.60 -0.20
CA TRP A 131 -14.31 -0.71 0.92
C TRP A 131 -13.94 0.76 0.72
N GLY A 132 -13.35 1.15 -0.41
CA GLY A 132 -12.94 2.54 -0.62
C GLY A 132 -11.93 2.99 0.42
N ASN A 133 -12.28 4.00 1.21
CA ASN A 133 -11.43 4.60 2.25
C ASN A 133 -10.05 5.03 1.71
N SER A 134 -10.01 5.50 0.46
CA SER A 134 -8.81 6.13 -0.11
C SER A 134 -8.36 7.27 0.78
N HIS A 135 -7.05 7.44 0.95
CA HIS A 135 -6.54 8.42 1.88
C HIS A 135 -5.19 9.00 1.45
N VAL A 136 -4.91 10.18 1.99
CA VAL A 136 -3.62 10.84 1.95
C VAL A 136 -3.12 10.98 3.38
N LEU A 137 -1.93 10.47 3.66
CA LEU A 137 -1.27 10.54 4.95
C LEU A 137 -0.05 11.45 4.87
N GLY A 138 0.15 12.24 5.92
CA GLY A 138 1.40 12.96 6.13
C GLY A 138 2.51 12.08 6.68
N PRO A 139 3.75 12.62 6.78
CA PRO A 139 4.95 11.84 7.13
C PRO A 139 4.99 11.34 8.59
N GLN A 140 4.06 11.75 9.43
CA GLN A 140 3.88 11.24 10.80
C GLN A 140 2.65 10.32 10.92
N GLY A 141 2.08 9.87 9.78
CA GLY A 141 0.94 8.97 9.73
C GLY A 141 -0.40 9.66 10.01
N GLU A 142 -0.43 11.00 10.07
CA GLU A 142 -1.63 11.79 10.21
C GLU A 142 -2.46 11.77 8.92
N PHE A 143 -3.79 11.77 9.04
CA PHE A 143 -4.67 11.94 7.88
C PHE A 143 -4.65 13.40 7.42
N VAL A 144 -4.22 13.60 6.17
CA VAL A 144 -4.33 14.88 5.45
C VAL A 144 -5.70 14.96 4.78
N ALA A 145 -6.13 13.85 4.19
CA ALA A 145 -7.47 13.70 3.62
C ALA A 145 -7.88 12.22 3.60
N GLU A 146 -9.19 11.98 3.71
CA GLU A 146 -9.77 10.64 3.73
C GLU A 146 -11.11 10.63 2.97
N ALA A 147 -11.33 9.60 2.17
CA ALA A 147 -12.59 9.34 1.50
C ALA A 147 -13.40 8.28 2.26
N GLY A 148 -14.70 8.24 2.03
CA GLY A 148 -15.58 7.17 2.50
C GLY A 148 -15.60 5.95 1.57
N THR A 149 -16.68 5.19 1.64
CA THR A 149 -16.87 3.94 0.89
C THR A 149 -17.45 4.15 -0.52
N GLY A 150 -17.87 5.37 -0.86
CA GLY A 150 -18.45 5.71 -2.17
C GLY A 150 -17.47 6.34 -3.14
N PRO A 151 -17.85 6.45 -4.43
CA PRO A 151 -17.05 7.15 -5.44
C PRO A 151 -16.79 8.60 -5.03
N THR A 152 -15.52 8.99 -5.02
CA THR A 152 -15.11 10.31 -4.50
C THR A 152 -13.87 10.80 -5.25
N LEU A 153 -13.81 12.08 -5.54
CA LEU A 153 -12.59 12.78 -5.91
C LEU A 153 -11.97 13.36 -4.64
N LEU A 154 -10.82 12.83 -4.23
CA LEU A 154 -10.09 13.31 -3.07
C LEU A 154 -8.99 14.27 -3.52
N LEU A 155 -9.04 15.50 -3.06
CA LEU A 155 -8.02 16.53 -3.30
C LEU A 155 -7.35 16.89 -1.98
N ALA A 156 -6.02 16.90 -1.98
CA ALA A 156 -5.23 17.27 -0.81
C ALA A 156 -3.95 17.97 -1.24
N GLU A 157 -3.53 18.93 -0.44
CA GLU A 157 -2.21 19.54 -0.56
C GLU A 157 -1.22 18.75 0.30
N VAL A 158 -0.08 18.38 -0.28
CA VAL A 158 0.99 17.61 0.39
C VAL A 158 2.28 18.43 0.37
N ASP A 159 2.72 18.85 1.54
CA ASP A 159 4.01 19.50 1.71
C ASP A 159 5.15 18.46 1.77
N LEU A 160 5.86 18.28 0.65
CA LEU A 160 7.02 17.37 0.59
C LEU A 160 8.19 17.83 1.47
N GLY A 161 8.28 19.13 1.74
CA GLY A 161 9.31 19.70 2.66
C GLY A 161 9.09 19.26 4.11
N ARG A 162 7.88 18.93 4.50
CA ARG A 162 7.54 18.41 5.82
C ARG A 162 8.29 17.12 6.15
N SER A 163 8.51 16.26 5.17
CA SER A 163 9.27 15.01 5.33
C SER A 163 10.69 15.25 5.83
N GLU A 164 11.36 16.24 5.27
CA GLU A 164 12.72 16.60 5.70
C GLU A 164 12.73 17.11 7.15
N GLN A 165 11.78 17.94 7.53
CA GLN A 165 11.65 18.43 8.91
C GLN A 165 11.45 17.28 9.90
N VAL A 166 10.52 16.33 9.59
CA VAL A 166 10.26 15.16 10.43
C VAL A 166 11.49 14.28 10.57
N ARG A 167 12.20 13.99 9.47
CA ARG A 167 13.41 13.17 9.46
C ARG A 167 14.57 13.79 10.23
N ARG A 168 14.65 15.11 10.31
CA ARG A 168 15.66 15.80 11.13
C ARG A 168 15.37 15.67 12.62
N ILE A 169 14.10 15.75 13.01
CA ILE A 169 13.68 15.63 14.42
C ILE A 169 13.77 14.17 14.88
N TRP A 170 13.33 13.23 14.02
CA TRP A 170 13.27 11.80 14.30
C TRP A 170 14.01 11.01 13.20
N PRO A 171 15.34 10.85 13.33
CA PRO A 171 16.19 10.37 12.25
C PRO A 171 16.18 8.83 12.12
N PHE A 172 15.02 8.20 12.01
CA PHE A 172 14.84 6.74 11.95
C PHE A 172 15.70 6.09 10.85
N LEU A 173 15.84 6.73 9.68
CA LEU A 173 16.60 6.18 8.57
C LEU A 173 18.10 6.15 8.87
N ARG A 174 18.61 7.18 9.56
CA ARG A 174 20.02 7.26 9.96
C ARG A 174 20.39 6.23 11.02
N ASP A 175 19.49 6.04 11.99
CA ASP A 175 19.78 5.26 13.20
C ASP A 175 19.50 3.75 13.01
N ARG A 176 19.27 3.32 11.77
CA ARG A 176 19.08 1.91 11.44
C ARG A 176 20.35 1.09 11.68
N ARG A 177 20.22 -0.06 12.31
CA ARG A 177 21.28 -1.04 12.53
C ARG A 177 21.42 -1.97 11.34
N ILE A 178 21.89 -1.40 10.21
CA ILE A 178 22.01 -2.14 8.93
C ILE A 178 22.91 -3.37 9.03
N ASP A 179 23.84 -3.37 9.98
CA ASP A 179 24.73 -4.48 10.32
C ASP A 179 23.98 -5.70 10.91
N ALA A 180 22.77 -5.49 11.42
CA ALA A 180 21.96 -6.53 12.07
C ALA A 180 20.78 -7.05 11.22
N TYR A 181 20.59 -6.53 10.01
CA TYR A 181 19.40 -6.84 9.18
C TYR A 181 19.62 -7.96 8.15
N GLY A 182 20.73 -8.69 8.22
CA GLY A 182 21.02 -9.76 7.26
C GLY A 182 19.91 -10.83 7.16
N GLY A 183 19.25 -11.14 8.28
CA GLY A 183 18.14 -12.09 8.34
C GLY A 183 16.90 -11.71 7.51
N LEU A 184 16.76 -10.44 7.08
CA LEU A 184 15.67 -10.04 6.19
C LEU A 184 15.74 -10.69 4.80
N LEU A 185 16.87 -11.28 4.42
CA LEU A 185 17.03 -11.99 3.17
C LEU A 185 16.64 -13.48 3.29
N GLU A 186 16.43 -13.96 4.51
CA GLU A 186 15.97 -15.31 4.80
C GLU A 186 14.43 -15.33 4.93
N ARG A 187 13.84 -16.47 4.54
CA ARG A 187 12.38 -16.63 4.70
C ARG A 187 12.00 -16.88 6.16
N TYR A 188 12.84 -17.61 6.87
CA TYR A 188 12.73 -17.95 8.31
C TYR A 188 14.13 -17.94 8.92
N LEU A 189 14.20 -17.64 10.20
CA LEU A 189 15.42 -17.75 11.00
C LEU A 189 15.22 -18.95 11.95
N ASP A 190 15.84 -20.09 11.64
CA ASP A 190 15.82 -21.32 12.45
C ASP A 190 16.94 -21.30 13.51
#